data_9dc85c8e8ccc4f480ebfc106accfb6fb
#
_entry.id   9dc85c8e8ccc4f480ebfc106accfb6fb
#
_cell.length_a   1.000
_cell.length_b   1.000
_cell.length_c   1.000
_cell.angle_alpha   90.00
_cell.angle_beta   90.00
_cell.angle_gamma   90.00
#
_symmetry.space_group_name_H-M   'P 1'
#
loop_
_entity.id
_entity.type
_entity.pdbx_description
1 polymer ?
#
loop_
_entity_poly.entity_id
_entity_poly.type
_entity_poly.pdbx_seq_one_letter_code
_entity_poly.pdbx_strand_id
1 'polypeptide(L)'
;MNIQTVTELYITFRDSLKYRDSSVKKSRIKHTIREFAQFVGVSKKTELITEEDCTSFLNRRNTTVTNAWKKDHCAIKKLFEWACLRGYAPINPVPKQLPVFPDAHPAYIYNNDELKRLFDASLTYMKAESLVTDPRCIRFILMTTYAMGLRISETLAIRFKHIDRKQQIIHIEDSKFFKSRYVTYNHQVARLIDEVFEWRKSDSYPMEPDNYVFVSKLGKPVNFV
;
A
#
# COMPACT_ATOMS: atom_id res chain seq x y z
N MET A 1 -10.55 -2.06 33.08
CA MET A 1 -10.88 -0.93 32.18
C MET A 1 -11.81 -1.46 31.07
N ASN A 2 -12.70 -0.63 30.48
CA ASN A 2 -13.53 -1.12 29.38
C ASN A 2 -12.76 -1.13 28.05
N ILE A 3 -13.22 -1.97 27.10
CA ILE A 3 -12.53 -2.20 25.83
C ILE A 3 -12.48 -0.96 24.96
N GLN A 4 -13.51 -0.11 24.98
CA GLN A 4 -13.52 1.13 24.21
C GLN A 4 -12.39 2.07 24.63
N THR A 5 -12.24 2.30 25.95
CA THR A 5 -11.18 3.15 26.49
C THR A 5 -9.79 2.60 26.12
N VAL A 6 -9.58 1.29 26.28
CA VAL A 6 -8.30 0.65 25.91
C VAL A 6 -8.00 0.78 24.41
N THR A 7 -9.03 0.65 23.59
CA THR A 7 -8.93 0.82 22.13
C THR A 7 -8.47 2.23 21.77
N GLU A 8 -9.09 3.27 22.32
CA GLU A 8 -8.72 4.66 22.00
C GLU A 8 -7.33 5.02 22.55
N LEU A 9 -6.96 4.54 23.74
CA LEU A 9 -5.61 4.69 24.28
C LEU A 9 -4.55 4.02 23.38
N TYR A 10 -4.85 2.83 22.87
CA TYR A 10 -3.95 2.15 21.93
C TYR A 10 -3.82 2.89 20.60
N ILE A 11 -4.91 3.45 20.09
CA ILE A 11 -4.89 4.26 18.87
C ILE A 11 -3.99 5.50 19.07
N THR A 12 -4.20 6.21 20.19
CA THR A 12 -3.37 7.39 20.54
C THR A 12 -1.90 7.02 20.68
N PHE A 13 -1.59 5.93 21.36
CA PHE A 13 -0.23 5.41 21.46
C PHE A 13 0.35 5.11 20.08
N ARG A 14 -0.37 4.44 19.21
CA ARG A 14 0.11 4.15 17.86
C ARG A 14 0.33 5.39 17.02
N ASP A 15 -0.50 6.41 17.17
CA ASP A 15 -0.35 7.66 16.44
C ASP A 15 0.86 8.48 16.93
N SER A 16 1.22 8.35 18.22
CA SER A 16 2.43 8.98 18.77
C SER A 16 3.73 8.33 18.30
N LEU A 17 3.67 7.06 17.85
CA LEU A 17 4.84 6.39 17.29
C LEU A 17 5.19 7.03 15.95
N LYS A 18 6.46 7.48 15.80
CA LYS A 18 6.99 8.02 14.53
C LYS A 18 7.09 6.96 13.41
N TYR A 19 6.33 5.87 13.50
CA TYR A 19 6.26 4.86 12.45
C TYR A 19 5.51 5.41 11.24
N ARG A 20 6.17 5.42 10.10
CA ARG A 20 5.56 5.67 8.80
C ARG A 20 4.80 4.42 8.30
N ASP A 21 3.78 4.00 9.03
CA ASP A 21 2.78 3.14 8.42
C ASP A 21 2.04 3.96 7.35
N SER A 22 1.73 3.36 6.21
CA SER A 22 0.89 4.03 5.21
C SER A 22 -0.42 4.48 5.86
N SER A 23 -0.98 5.59 5.42
CA SER A 23 -2.27 6.10 5.92
C SER A 23 -3.37 5.04 5.87
N VAL A 24 -3.40 4.25 4.79
CA VAL A 24 -4.34 3.12 4.59
C VAL A 24 -4.18 2.05 5.68
N LYS A 25 -2.94 1.66 6.00
CA LYS A 25 -2.69 0.65 7.04
C LYS A 25 -3.07 1.16 8.43
N LYS A 26 -2.78 2.44 8.73
CA LYS A 26 -3.20 3.08 10.00
C LYS A 26 -4.72 3.11 10.11
N SER A 27 -5.42 3.56 9.07
CA SER A 27 -6.88 3.62 9.02
C SER A 27 -7.51 2.25 9.22
N ARG A 28 -7.01 1.23 8.52
CA ARG A 28 -7.51 -0.13 8.62
C ARG A 28 -7.39 -0.72 10.03
N ILE A 29 -6.22 -0.59 10.67
CA ILE A 29 -6.02 -1.10 12.02
C ILE A 29 -6.98 -0.42 13.00
N LYS A 30 -7.11 0.91 12.93
CA LYS A 30 -8.05 1.67 13.74
C LYS A 30 -9.49 1.20 13.55
N HIS A 31 -9.89 1.00 12.29
CA HIS A 31 -11.21 0.48 11.97
C HIS A 31 -11.44 -0.90 12.58
N THR A 32 -10.51 -1.84 12.35
CA THR A 32 -10.64 -3.23 12.87
C THR A 32 -10.76 -3.27 14.39
N ILE A 33 -9.93 -2.52 15.13
CA ILE A 33 -9.98 -2.58 16.60
C ILE A 33 -11.20 -1.86 17.18
N ARG A 34 -11.72 -0.82 16.52
CA ARG A 34 -13.00 -0.19 16.90
C ARG A 34 -14.18 -1.12 16.60
N GLU A 35 -14.18 -1.77 15.44
CA GLU A 35 -15.18 -2.77 15.08
C GLU A 35 -15.18 -3.94 16.07
N PHE A 36 -14.00 -4.38 16.54
CA PHE A 36 -13.88 -5.38 17.60
C PHE A 36 -14.51 -4.90 18.91
N ALA A 37 -14.19 -3.67 19.35
CA ALA A 37 -14.75 -3.12 20.59
C ALA A 37 -16.29 -3.00 20.52
N GLN A 38 -16.84 -2.65 19.37
CA GLN A 38 -18.30 -2.63 19.14
C GLN A 38 -18.89 -4.03 19.17
N PHE A 39 -18.23 -5.01 18.53
CA PHE A 39 -18.70 -6.39 18.46
C PHE A 39 -18.80 -7.05 19.82
N VAL A 40 -17.80 -6.90 20.69
CA VAL A 40 -17.80 -7.50 22.03
C VAL A 40 -18.59 -6.68 23.05
N GLY A 41 -19.01 -5.46 22.69
CA GLY A 41 -19.71 -4.52 23.56
C GLY A 41 -18.76 -3.49 24.18
N VAL A 42 -18.94 -2.23 23.80
CA VAL A 42 -18.05 -1.09 24.16
C VAL A 42 -17.76 -0.93 25.64
N SER A 43 -18.73 -1.29 26.51
CA SER A 43 -18.63 -1.21 27.95
C SER A 43 -18.01 -2.45 28.59
N LYS A 44 -17.79 -3.54 27.84
CA LYS A 44 -17.24 -4.79 28.38
C LYS A 44 -15.84 -4.55 28.91
N LYS A 45 -15.57 -5.04 30.15
CA LYS A 45 -14.24 -4.94 30.73
C LYS A 45 -13.27 -5.86 30.01
N THR A 46 -12.05 -5.42 29.81
CA THR A 46 -11.00 -6.20 29.10
C THR A 46 -10.70 -7.54 29.77
N GLU A 47 -10.83 -7.64 31.10
CA GLU A 47 -10.66 -8.87 31.87
C GLU A 47 -11.76 -9.92 31.62
N LEU A 48 -12.90 -9.51 31.06
CA LEU A 48 -14.05 -10.40 30.76
C LEU A 48 -14.09 -10.80 29.26
N ILE A 49 -13.14 -10.35 28.47
CA ILE A 49 -13.06 -10.73 27.06
C ILE A 49 -12.39 -12.10 26.98
N THR A 50 -13.07 -13.03 26.34
CA THR A 50 -12.65 -14.42 26.21
C THR A 50 -12.04 -14.72 24.85
N GLU A 51 -11.40 -15.88 24.73
CA GLU A 51 -10.92 -16.41 23.44
C GLU A 51 -12.09 -16.64 22.47
N GLU A 52 -13.26 -17.03 22.99
CA GLU A 52 -14.48 -17.21 22.21
C GLU A 52 -14.97 -15.90 21.59
N ASP A 53 -14.95 -14.79 22.33
CA ASP A 53 -15.26 -13.45 21.82
C ASP A 53 -14.34 -13.08 20.64
N CYS A 54 -13.05 -13.34 20.79
CA CYS A 54 -12.05 -13.07 19.75
C CYS A 54 -12.28 -13.96 18.51
N THR A 55 -12.53 -15.24 18.72
CA THR A 55 -12.77 -16.20 17.63
C THR A 55 -14.07 -15.88 16.88
N SER A 56 -15.14 -15.55 17.60
CA SER A 56 -16.42 -15.13 17.02
C SER A 56 -16.27 -13.87 16.18
N PHE A 57 -15.54 -12.88 16.67
CA PHE A 57 -15.22 -11.69 15.89
C PHE A 57 -14.43 -12.01 14.62
N LEU A 58 -13.42 -12.85 14.71
CA LEU A 58 -12.58 -13.21 13.56
C LEU A 58 -13.38 -13.97 12.49
N ASN A 59 -14.35 -14.76 12.91
CA ASN A 59 -15.20 -15.57 12.04
C ASN A 59 -16.52 -14.88 11.63
N ARG A 60 -16.74 -13.61 12.03
CA ARG A 60 -17.99 -12.87 11.79
C ARG A 60 -18.41 -12.76 10.31
N ARG A 61 -17.46 -12.90 9.41
CA ARG A 61 -17.72 -12.77 7.97
C ARG A 61 -18.13 -14.08 7.30
N ASN A 62 -18.25 -15.16 8.04
CA ASN A 62 -18.67 -16.48 7.55
C ASN A 62 -17.91 -16.96 6.29
N THR A 63 -16.66 -16.55 6.13
CA THR A 63 -15.84 -16.84 4.98
C THR A 63 -14.69 -17.76 5.35
N THR A 64 -14.20 -18.51 4.38
CA THR A 64 -12.92 -19.23 4.46
C THR A 64 -11.83 -18.31 4.99
N VAL A 65 -10.88 -18.88 5.73
CA VAL A 65 -9.75 -18.15 6.30
C VAL A 65 -9.00 -17.38 5.21
N THR A 66 -9.03 -16.06 5.31
CA THR A 66 -8.47 -15.17 4.28
C THR A 66 -7.34 -14.33 4.83
N ASN A 67 -6.63 -13.64 3.95
CA ASN A 67 -5.67 -12.61 4.34
C ASN A 67 -6.31 -11.48 5.17
N ALA A 68 -7.62 -11.23 5.00
CA ALA A 68 -8.37 -10.28 5.84
C ALA A 68 -8.47 -10.78 7.27
N TRP A 69 -8.83 -12.06 7.48
CA TRP A 69 -8.85 -12.72 8.77
C TRP A 69 -7.49 -12.58 9.48
N LYS A 70 -6.38 -12.91 8.78
CA LYS A 70 -5.03 -12.79 9.32
C LYS A 70 -4.67 -11.37 9.75
N LYS A 71 -5.10 -10.37 8.99
CA LYS A 71 -4.88 -8.96 9.32
C LYS A 71 -5.70 -8.52 10.53
N ASP A 72 -6.95 -8.97 10.63
CA ASP A 72 -7.81 -8.69 11.79
C ASP A 72 -7.27 -9.36 13.05
N HIS A 73 -6.86 -10.64 12.97
CA HIS A 73 -6.19 -11.35 14.06
C HIS A 73 -4.95 -10.59 14.55
N CYS A 74 -4.08 -10.19 13.61
CA CYS A 74 -2.86 -9.43 13.94
C CYS A 74 -3.18 -8.08 14.62
N ALA A 75 -4.26 -7.41 14.22
CA ALA A 75 -4.66 -6.13 14.80
C ALA A 75 -5.13 -6.28 16.26
N ILE A 76 -6.04 -7.22 16.53
CA ILE A 76 -6.55 -7.45 17.90
C ILE A 76 -5.47 -8.07 18.80
N LYS A 77 -4.62 -8.96 18.27
CA LYS A 77 -3.49 -9.52 19.01
C LYS A 77 -2.56 -8.43 19.53
N LYS A 78 -2.18 -7.47 18.68
CA LYS A 78 -1.32 -6.34 19.06
C LYS A 78 -1.98 -5.39 20.05
N LEU A 79 -3.31 -5.19 19.95
CA LEU A 79 -4.06 -4.42 20.94
C LEU A 79 -3.92 -5.06 22.34
N PHE A 80 -4.16 -6.37 22.44
CA PHE A 80 -4.09 -7.06 23.73
C PHE A 80 -2.65 -7.26 24.22
N GLU A 81 -1.67 -7.49 23.35
CA GLU A 81 -0.26 -7.49 23.75
C GLU A 81 0.13 -6.18 24.42
N TRP A 82 -0.26 -5.06 23.82
CA TRP A 82 -0.02 -3.74 24.39
C TRP A 82 -0.83 -3.51 25.68
N ALA A 83 -2.08 -3.94 25.72
CA ALA A 83 -2.94 -3.81 26.89
C ALA A 83 -2.40 -4.59 28.10
N CYS A 84 -1.89 -5.81 27.88
CA CYS A 84 -1.24 -6.62 28.92
C CYS A 84 0.03 -5.94 29.45
N LEU A 85 0.88 -5.42 28.56
CA LEU A 85 2.10 -4.71 28.95
C LEU A 85 1.83 -3.44 29.79
N ARG A 86 0.64 -2.86 29.66
CA ARG A 86 0.21 -1.66 30.39
C ARG A 86 -0.68 -1.97 31.60
N GLY A 87 -0.94 -3.26 31.88
CA GLY A 87 -1.80 -3.66 32.98
C GLY A 87 -3.30 -3.40 32.74
N TYR A 88 -3.71 -3.12 31.49
CA TYR A 88 -5.11 -2.89 31.13
C TYR A 88 -5.90 -4.18 30.85
N ALA A 89 -5.19 -5.27 30.63
CA ALA A 89 -5.76 -6.61 30.51
C ALA A 89 -4.86 -7.62 31.23
N PRO A 90 -5.42 -8.62 31.95
CA PRO A 90 -4.61 -9.61 32.68
C PRO A 90 -3.90 -10.61 31.75
N ILE A 91 -4.55 -10.97 30.67
CA ILE A 91 -4.05 -11.93 29.67
C ILE A 91 -4.45 -11.47 28.25
N ASN A 92 -3.76 -12.00 27.28
CA ASN A 92 -4.14 -11.81 25.87
C ASN A 92 -5.10 -12.95 25.46
N PRO A 93 -6.39 -12.66 25.19
CA PRO A 93 -7.41 -13.66 24.88
C PRO A 93 -7.39 -14.09 23.41
N VAL A 94 -6.51 -13.51 22.58
CA VAL A 94 -6.50 -13.80 21.14
C VAL A 94 -5.89 -15.19 20.90
N PRO A 95 -6.53 -16.06 20.08
CA PRO A 95 -6.04 -17.40 19.80
C PRO A 95 -4.59 -17.41 19.34
N LYS A 96 -3.76 -18.25 19.95
CA LYS A 96 -2.33 -18.39 19.56
C LYS A 96 -2.17 -19.23 18.30
N GLN A 97 -3.02 -20.25 18.16
CA GLN A 97 -3.01 -21.11 16.98
C GLN A 97 -3.69 -20.42 15.82
N LEU A 98 -3.04 -20.40 14.69
CA LEU A 98 -3.60 -19.88 13.47
C LEU A 98 -4.22 -21.02 12.65
N PRO A 99 -5.37 -20.78 12.01
CA PRO A 99 -5.92 -21.76 11.08
C PRO A 99 -4.98 -21.93 9.89
N VAL A 100 -5.12 -23.06 9.21
CA VAL A 100 -4.39 -23.32 7.97
C VAL A 100 -4.87 -22.32 6.91
N PHE A 101 -3.95 -21.58 6.35
CA PHE A 101 -4.26 -20.66 5.25
C PHE A 101 -4.12 -21.41 3.93
N PRO A 102 -5.00 -21.15 2.96
CA PRO A 102 -4.80 -21.69 1.62
C PRO A 102 -3.47 -21.19 1.06
N ASP A 103 -2.81 -22.05 0.28
CA ASP A 103 -1.56 -21.71 -0.38
C ASP A 103 -1.74 -20.45 -1.23
N ALA A 104 -0.69 -19.61 -1.22
CA ALA A 104 -0.66 -18.46 -2.11
C ALA A 104 -0.64 -18.96 -3.56
N HIS A 105 -1.53 -18.43 -4.39
CA HIS A 105 -1.46 -18.69 -5.83
C HIS A 105 -0.07 -18.27 -6.34
N PRO A 106 0.60 -19.13 -7.13
CA PRO A 106 1.88 -18.76 -7.73
C PRO A 106 1.69 -17.50 -8.58
N ALA A 107 2.66 -16.60 -8.51
CA ALA A 107 2.63 -15.40 -9.35
C ALA A 107 2.66 -15.82 -10.83
N TYR A 108 1.75 -15.26 -11.63
CA TYR A 108 1.80 -15.43 -13.07
C TYR A 108 2.96 -14.62 -13.65
N ILE A 109 3.81 -15.27 -14.43
CA ILE A 109 4.97 -14.63 -15.08
C ILE A 109 4.60 -14.44 -16.55
N TYR A 110 4.45 -13.19 -16.96
CA TYR A 110 4.17 -12.83 -18.33
C TYR A 110 5.36 -13.15 -19.25
N ASN A 111 5.09 -13.77 -20.39
CA ASN A 111 6.08 -13.88 -21.45
C ASN A 111 6.20 -12.57 -22.25
N ASN A 112 7.18 -12.51 -23.18
CA ASN A 112 7.46 -11.28 -23.92
C ASN A 112 6.27 -10.84 -24.81
N ASP A 113 5.53 -11.77 -25.40
CA ASP A 113 4.38 -11.44 -26.26
C ASP A 113 3.20 -10.92 -25.43
N GLU A 114 2.99 -11.47 -24.26
CA GLU A 114 1.98 -11.00 -23.32
C GLU A 114 2.30 -9.61 -22.78
N LEU A 115 3.57 -9.35 -22.46
CA LEU A 115 4.03 -8.02 -22.04
C LEU A 115 3.84 -7.00 -23.14
N LYS A 116 4.19 -7.34 -24.38
CA LYS A 116 3.97 -6.47 -25.54
C LYS A 116 2.48 -6.15 -25.71
N ARG A 117 1.63 -7.17 -25.68
CA ARG A 117 0.17 -6.98 -25.74
C ARG A 117 -0.36 -6.11 -24.60
N LEU A 118 0.17 -6.28 -23.37
CA LEU A 118 -0.20 -5.45 -22.23
C LEU A 118 0.16 -3.97 -22.45
N PHE A 119 1.37 -3.70 -22.93
CA PHE A 119 1.80 -2.33 -23.24
C PHE A 119 1.02 -1.70 -24.39
N ASP A 120 0.67 -2.48 -25.41
CA ASP A 120 -0.14 -1.99 -26.53
C ASP A 120 -1.60 -1.76 -26.12
N ALA A 121 -2.16 -2.69 -25.33
CA ALA A 121 -3.50 -2.54 -24.78
C ALA A 121 -3.64 -1.32 -23.86
N SER A 122 -2.58 -0.91 -23.16
CA SER A 122 -2.60 0.30 -22.32
C SER A 122 -2.88 1.58 -23.09
N LEU A 123 -2.61 1.61 -24.42
CA LEU A 123 -2.92 2.74 -25.28
C LEU A 123 -4.34 2.68 -25.88
N THR A 124 -4.84 1.46 -26.18
CA THR A 124 -6.02 1.26 -27.04
C THR A 124 -7.26 0.91 -26.24
N TYR A 125 -7.14 0.15 -25.15
CA TYR A 125 -8.28 -0.39 -24.41
C TYR A 125 -9.02 0.67 -23.59
N MET A 126 -8.35 1.72 -23.18
CA MET A 126 -8.95 2.77 -22.36
C MET A 126 -9.47 3.88 -23.27
N LYS A 127 -10.80 4.08 -23.34
CA LYS A 127 -11.39 5.24 -24.00
C LYS A 127 -10.85 6.50 -23.36
N ALA A 128 -9.97 7.21 -24.08
CA ALA A 128 -9.16 8.32 -23.56
C ALA A 128 -9.98 9.46 -22.93
N GLU A 129 -11.24 9.62 -23.33
CA GLU A 129 -12.10 10.74 -22.88
C GLU A 129 -12.60 10.60 -21.44
N SER A 130 -12.83 9.38 -20.96
CA SER A 130 -13.36 9.14 -19.61
C SER A 130 -12.30 8.97 -18.52
N LEU A 131 -11.00 8.91 -18.89
CA LEU A 131 -9.92 8.66 -17.96
C LEU A 131 -9.33 9.93 -17.40
N VAL A 132 -9.15 9.96 -16.09
CA VAL A 132 -8.40 11.02 -15.39
C VAL A 132 -6.91 10.98 -15.75
N THR A 133 -6.37 9.82 -16.13
CA THR A 133 -4.97 9.62 -16.49
C THR A 133 -4.84 9.34 -17.99
N ASP A 134 -3.91 10.01 -18.65
CA ASP A 134 -3.61 9.78 -20.06
C ASP A 134 -3.13 8.35 -20.29
N PRO A 135 -3.62 7.64 -21.33
CA PRO A 135 -3.16 6.30 -21.69
C PRO A 135 -1.64 6.20 -21.87
N ARG A 136 -1.01 7.22 -22.44
CA ARG A 136 0.47 7.30 -22.58
C ARG A 136 1.15 7.26 -21.22
N CYS A 137 0.63 8.01 -20.25
CA CYS A 137 1.15 8.02 -18.89
C CYS A 137 1.07 6.63 -18.26
N ILE A 138 -0.05 5.92 -18.44
CA ILE A 138 -0.22 4.54 -17.93
C ILE A 138 0.80 3.61 -18.57
N ARG A 139 0.98 3.69 -19.90
CA ARG A 139 1.98 2.91 -20.62
C ARG A 139 3.39 3.18 -20.07
N PHE A 140 3.78 4.44 -19.90
CA PHE A 140 5.08 4.80 -19.37
C PHE A 140 5.29 4.31 -17.95
N ILE A 141 4.27 4.37 -17.09
CA ILE A 141 4.32 3.82 -15.73
C ILE A 141 4.58 2.31 -15.77
N LEU A 142 3.83 1.56 -16.60
CA LEU A 142 4.00 0.12 -16.73
C LEU A 142 5.38 -0.26 -17.24
N MET A 143 5.84 0.40 -18.32
CA MET A 143 7.14 0.13 -18.93
C MET A 143 8.29 0.47 -17.97
N THR A 144 8.23 1.62 -17.30
CA THR A 144 9.26 2.03 -16.32
C THR A 144 9.30 1.06 -15.13
N THR A 145 8.13 0.70 -14.60
CA THR A 145 8.02 -0.25 -13.49
C THR A 145 8.63 -1.60 -13.86
N TYR A 146 8.30 -2.12 -15.05
CA TYR A 146 8.81 -3.39 -15.53
C TYR A 146 10.31 -3.34 -15.83
N ALA A 147 10.75 -2.38 -16.64
CA ALA A 147 12.13 -2.32 -17.13
C ALA A 147 13.17 -2.07 -16.03
N MET A 148 12.77 -1.39 -14.96
CA MET A 148 13.65 -1.05 -13.84
C MET A 148 13.40 -1.86 -12.58
N GLY A 149 12.42 -2.79 -12.58
CA GLY A 149 12.07 -3.58 -11.40
C GLY A 149 11.63 -2.76 -10.20
N LEU A 150 10.99 -1.61 -10.45
CA LEU A 150 10.52 -0.72 -9.41
C LEU A 150 9.19 -1.21 -8.81
N ARG A 151 8.93 -0.84 -7.55
CA ARG A 151 7.56 -0.92 -7.04
C ARG A 151 6.71 0.16 -7.67
N ILE A 152 5.42 -0.13 -7.90
CA ILE A 152 4.51 0.87 -8.48
C ILE A 152 4.52 2.20 -7.69
N SER A 153 4.56 2.15 -6.36
CA SER A 153 4.66 3.34 -5.52
C SER A 153 5.96 4.11 -5.69
N GLU A 154 7.07 3.43 -5.99
CA GLU A 154 8.37 4.05 -6.30
C GLU A 154 8.31 4.74 -7.65
N THR A 155 7.77 4.06 -8.67
CA THR A 155 7.60 4.66 -10.01
C THR A 155 6.75 5.92 -9.94
N LEU A 156 5.61 5.89 -9.25
CA LEU A 156 4.72 7.04 -9.12
C LEU A 156 5.31 8.20 -8.31
N ALA A 157 6.29 7.93 -7.44
CA ALA A 157 6.97 8.94 -6.64
C ALA A 157 8.15 9.61 -7.37
N ILE A 158 8.50 9.17 -8.59
CA ILE A 158 9.62 9.77 -9.35
C ILE A 158 9.31 11.22 -9.69
N ARG A 159 10.26 12.09 -9.37
CA ARG A 159 10.25 13.50 -9.75
C ARG A 159 11.37 13.77 -10.75
N PHE A 160 11.29 14.89 -11.50
CA PHE A 160 12.30 15.22 -12.48
C PHE A 160 13.71 15.34 -11.88
N LYS A 161 13.85 15.90 -10.68
CA LYS A 161 15.12 15.97 -9.93
C LYS A 161 15.77 14.63 -9.62
N HIS A 162 14.99 13.55 -9.63
CA HIS A 162 15.51 12.21 -9.35
C HIS A 162 16.18 11.56 -10.56
N ILE A 163 16.04 12.12 -11.76
CA ILE A 163 16.52 11.52 -13.01
C ILE A 163 17.80 12.21 -13.44
N ASP A 164 18.94 11.53 -13.32
CA ASP A 164 20.19 11.95 -13.95
C ASP A 164 20.31 11.28 -15.33
N ARG A 165 20.00 12.06 -16.38
CA ARG A 165 20.04 11.58 -17.78
C ARG A 165 21.47 11.37 -18.29
N LYS A 166 22.45 12.11 -17.75
CA LYS A 166 23.86 12.00 -18.17
C LYS A 166 24.49 10.71 -17.63
N GLN A 167 24.23 10.40 -16.36
CA GLN A 167 24.74 9.19 -15.72
C GLN A 167 23.82 7.97 -15.91
N GLN A 168 22.62 8.16 -16.50
CA GLN A 168 21.60 7.12 -16.65
C GLN A 168 21.21 6.49 -15.31
N ILE A 169 20.92 7.33 -14.32
CA ILE A 169 20.57 6.92 -12.95
C ILE A 169 19.26 7.56 -12.54
N ILE A 170 18.43 6.81 -11.83
CA ILE A 170 17.27 7.35 -11.08
C ILE A 170 17.49 7.14 -9.59
N HIS A 171 17.34 8.20 -8.84
CA HIS A 171 17.35 8.17 -7.38
C HIS A 171 15.96 7.81 -6.86
N ILE A 172 15.80 6.67 -6.19
CA ILE A 172 14.56 6.26 -5.55
C ILE A 172 14.65 6.66 -4.09
N GLU A 173 13.87 7.65 -3.71
CA GLU A 173 13.81 8.16 -2.33
C GLU A 173 12.75 7.45 -1.50
N ASP A 174 13.00 7.34 -0.19
CA ASP A 174 12.01 6.95 0.81
C ASP A 174 11.18 5.70 0.46
N SER A 175 11.79 4.69 -0.12
CA SER A 175 11.20 3.39 -0.40
C SER A 175 10.79 2.66 0.89
N LYS A 176 10.33 1.43 0.80
CA LYS A 176 9.95 0.60 1.95
C LYS A 176 11.10 0.56 2.98
N PHE A 177 10.79 0.84 4.26
CA PHE A 177 11.72 0.96 5.37
C PHE A 177 12.68 2.17 5.30
N PHE A 178 12.27 3.29 4.69
CA PHE A 178 13.07 4.52 4.55
C PHE A 178 14.41 4.32 3.86
N LYS A 179 14.50 3.34 2.98
CA LYS A 179 15.72 3.08 2.21
C LYS A 179 15.65 3.82 0.88
N SER A 180 16.65 4.62 0.61
CA SER A 180 16.87 5.22 -0.70
C SER A 180 17.91 4.41 -1.46
N ARG A 181 17.83 4.39 -2.79
CA ARG A 181 18.79 3.74 -3.65
C ARG A 181 18.88 4.39 -5.01
N TYR A 182 20.00 4.19 -5.67
CA TYR A 182 20.18 4.53 -7.07
C TYR A 182 19.88 3.31 -7.94
N VAL A 183 19.18 3.53 -9.04
CA VAL A 183 18.88 2.51 -10.04
C VAL A 183 19.42 2.99 -11.38
N THR A 184 20.35 2.24 -11.93
CA THR A 184 20.90 2.52 -13.27
C THR A 184 19.96 1.97 -14.34
N TYR A 185 20.01 2.57 -15.53
CA TYR A 185 19.21 2.11 -16.66
C TYR A 185 20.02 2.10 -17.96
N ASN A 186 19.60 1.28 -18.90
CA ASN A 186 20.26 1.14 -20.19
C ASN A 186 19.71 2.14 -21.22
N HIS A 187 20.28 2.13 -22.43
CA HIS A 187 19.88 3.02 -23.52
C HIS A 187 18.43 2.84 -23.98
N GLN A 188 17.82 1.64 -23.81
CA GLN A 188 16.41 1.43 -24.16
C GLN A 188 15.48 2.17 -23.18
N VAL A 189 15.79 2.12 -21.89
CA VAL A 189 15.07 2.89 -20.88
C VAL A 189 15.37 4.40 -21.03
N ALA A 190 16.58 4.77 -21.45
CA ALA A 190 16.88 6.16 -21.74
C ALA A 190 15.96 6.73 -22.83
N ARG A 191 15.72 6.00 -23.92
CA ARG A 191 14.75 6.41 -24.97
C ARG A 191 13.34 6.55 -24.41
N LEU A 192 12.90 5.59 -23.57
CA LEU A 192 11.60 5.68 -22.91
C LEU A 192 11.49 6.95 -22.04
N ILE A 193 12.53 7.29 -21.30
CA ILE A 193 12.59 8.52 -20.49
C ILE A 193 12.52 9.75 -21.42
N ASP A 194 13.24 9.75 -22.54
CA ASP A 194 13.18 10.84 -23.51
C ASP A 194 11.77 11.02 -24.09
N GLU A 195 11.07 9.92 -24.43
CA GLU A 195 9.67 9.95 -24.87
C GLU A 195 8.75 10.56 -23.79
N VAL A 196 8.96 10.23 -22.52
CA VAL A 196 8.22 10.82 -21.40
C VAL A 196 8.46 12.33 -21.31
N PHE A 197 9.71 12.77 -21.45
CA PHE A 197 10.04 14.19 -21.42
C PHE A 197 9.42 14.95 -22.58
N GLU A 198 9.48 14.41 -23.81
CA GLU A 198 8.86 15.02 -24.99
C GLU A 198 7.33 15.06 -24.85
N TRP A 199 6.71 14.00 -24.36
CA TRP A 199 5.27 14.00 -24.05
C TRP A 199 4.90 15.09 -23.06
N ARG A 200 5.65 15.22 -21.96
CA ARG A 200 5.41 16.24 -20.93
C ARG A 200 5.51 17.64 -21.49
N LYS A 201 6.49 17.88 -22.36
CA LYS A 201 6.72 19.15 -23.02
C LYS A 201 5.64 19.47 -24.04
N SER A 202 5.25 18.52 -24.89
CA SER A 202 4.22 18.72 -25.92
C SER A 202 2.85 19.06 -25.34
N ASP A 203 2.51 18.46 -24.22
CA ASP A 203 1.22 18.69 -23.55
C ASP A 203 1.31 19.85 -22.52
N SER A 204 2.41 20.62 -22.52
CA SER A 204 2.64 21.79 -21.64
C SER A 204 2.50 21.52 -20.15
N TYR A 205 2.82 20.31 -19.72
CA TYR A 205 2.83 20.00 -18.30
C TYR A 205 4.07 20.57 -17.61
N PRO A 206 3.95 21.06 -16.36
CA PRO A 206 5.11 21.54 -15.59
C PRO A 206 6.21 20.47 -15.45
N MET A 207 7.48 20.90 -15.62
CA MET A 207 8.66 20.03 -15.58
C MET A 207 9.75 20.55 -14.63
N GLU A 208 9.38 21.36 -13.63
CA GLU A 208 10.32 21.81 -12.61
C GLU A 208 10.88 20.59 -11.83
N PRO A 209 12.04 20.71 -11.21
CA PRO A 209 12.73 19.61 -10.53
C PRO A 209 11.85 18.84 -9.54
N ASP A 210 10.96 19.52 -8.80
CA ASP A 210 10.09 18.93 -7.79
C ASP A 210 8.78 18.38 -8.34
N ASN A 211 8.46 18.58 -9.61
CA ASN A 211 7.26 18.03 -10.22
C ASN A 211 7.38 16.52 -10.43
N TYR A 212 6.25 15.83 -10.25
CA TYR A 212 6.16 14.40 -10.54
C TYR A 212 6.25 14.13 -12.04
N VAL A 213 6.96 13.07 -12.42
CA VAL A 213 7.09 12.63 -13.82
C VAL A 213 5.75 12.10 -14.34
N PHE A 214 5.02 11.35 -13.52
CA PHE A 214 3.74 10.74 -13.88
C PHE A 214 2.57 11.48 -13.24
N VAL A 215 1.77 12.14 -14.07
CA VAL A 215 0.63 12.95 -13.62
C VAL A 215 -0.64 12.60 -14.40
N SER A 216 -1.77 12.90 -13.78
CA SER A 216 -3.09 12.85 -14.42
C SER A 216 -3.25 13.99 -15.44
N LYS A 217 -4.31 13.96 -16.24
CA LYS A 217 -4.69 15.06 -17.15
C LYS A 217 -4.88 16.41 -16.42
N LEU A 218 -5.12 16.38 -15.12
CA LEU A 218 -5.25 17.56 -14.26
C LEU A 218 -3.92 18.03 -13.67
N GLY A 219 -2.78 17.46 -14.09
CA GLY A 219 -1.46 17.80 -13.55
C GLY A 219 -1.19 17.29 -12.13
N LYS A 220 -2.12 16.52 -11.54
CA LYS A 220 -1.95 15.94 -10.21
C LYS A 220 -1.18 14.62 -10.26
N PRO A 221 -0.39 14.27 -9.22
CA PRO A 221 0.26 12.97 -9.15
C PRO A 221 -0.73 11.83 -9.35
N VAL A 222 -0.34 10.81 -10.12
CA VAL A 222 -1.14 9.60 -10.28
C VAL A 222 -1.11 8.81 -8.98
N ASN A 223 -2.28 8.50 -8.42
CA ASN A 223 -2.43 7.62 -7.28
C ASN A 223 -3.29 6.42 -7.69
N PHE A 224 -2.78 5.21 -7.51
CA PHE A 224 -3.59 4.00 -7.54
C PHE A 224 -4.04 3.70 -6.10
N VAL A 225 -5.27 4.07 -5.79
CA VAL A 225 -5.94 3.73 -4.52
C VAL A 225 -6.74 2.46 -4.70
#